data_69dd5b41fcb2cf7968027627cc8008c9
#
_entry.id   69dd5b41fcb2cf7968027627cc8008c9
#
_cell.length_a   1.000
_cell.length_b   1.000
_cell.length_c   1.000
_cell.angle_alpha   90.00
_cell.angle_beta   90.00
_cell.angle_gamma   90.00
#
_symmetry.space_group_name_H-M   'P 1'
#
loop_
_entity.id
_entity.type
_entity.pdbx_description
1 polymer ?
#
loop_
_entity_poly.entity_id
_entity_poly.type
_entity_poly.pdbx_seq_one_letter_code
_entity_poly.pdbx_strand_id
1 'polypeptide(L)'
;MRAWVTTAGIAILVIGAGAARAQSAAEQPPVQAAPLDLPSPGALTLMADEQSVYAPPAPPREEEGLNMGGVNFDLVFRYATDNVYRGVSRSEGIENRHSPNFQFDGRLDFNLGKLPHPFIGAFVNIHSDDPISRFQEVRPYVGLNWNLRPFVLEGGNITYIFPERDELNTGEVYAKVTFDDSWLFRTDAPIVSPYVYAAYDYDKYNGWYVEAGLKHDFVFENTGITITALANIAFVMNNPYFATSPGGKDTGLQHYEIGLIGNYSLNRLFNVPPRYGTFTLEGYLYFDDRTSSDLRADIQIWGGGGVGFHY
;
A
#
# COMPACT_ATOMS: atom_id res chain seq x y z
N MET A 1 28.88 -17.32 -32.33
CA MET A 1 28.02 -17.12 -31.18
C MET A 1 27.26 -15.82 -31.36
N ARG A 2 25.98 -15.86 -31.65
CA ARG A 2 25.14 -14.67 -31.88
C ARG A 2 24.34 -14.39 -30.62
N ALA A 3 24.58 -13.22 -30.02
CA ALA A 3 23.82 -12.72 -28.89
C ALA A 3 22.45 -12.23 -29.39
N TRP A 4 21.37 -12.74 -28.78
CA TRP A 4 20.01 -12.22 -28.95
C TRP A 4 19.79 -11.15 -27.90
N VAL A 5 19.67 -9.91 -28.33
CA VAL A 5 19.18 -8.81 -27.50
C VAL A 5 17.67 -8.83 -27.61
N THR A 6 17.01 -9.25 -26.54
CA THR A 6 15.55 -9.15 -26.45
C THR A 6 15.20 -7.78 -25.88
N THR A 7 14.75 -6.89 -26.73
CA THR A 7 14.20 -5.59 -26.33
C THR A 7 12.78 -5.82 -25.81
N ALA A 8 12.59 -5.75 -24.51
CA ALA A 8 11.25 -5.72 -23.91
C ALA A 8 10.65 -4.34 -24.13
N GLY A 9 9.73 -4.25 -25.08
CA GLY A 9 8.94 -3.05 -25.32
C GLY A 9 7.87 -2.89 -24.25
N ILE A 10 7.92 -1.79 -23.51
CA ILE A 10 6.84 -1.38 -22.59
C ILE A 10 5.67 -0.91 -23.46
N ALA A 11 4.63 -1.72 -23.57
CA ALA A 11 3.37 -1.33 -24.18
C ALA A 11 2.54 -0.55 -23.15
N ILE A 12 2.52 0.77 -23.26
CA ILE A 12 1.58 1.62 -22.53
C ILE A 12 0.21 1.43 -23.22
N LEU A 13 -0.67 0.68 -22.58
CA LEU A 13 -2.05 0.52 -23.03
C LEU A 13 -2.86 1.76 -22.63
N VAL A 14 -3.02 2.72 -23.53
CA VAL A 14 -3.96 3.83 -23.35
C VAL A 14 -5.34 3.31 -23.74
N ILE A 15 -6.16 2.97 -22.75
CA ILE A 15 -7.58 2.64 -22.98
C ILE A 15 -8.34 3.95 -23.07
N GLY A 16 -8.67 4.36 -24.28
CA GLY A 16 -9.55 5.50 -24.53
C GLY A 16 -10.99 5.19 -24.08
N ALA A 17 -11.49 5.93 -23.11
CA ALA A 17 -12.89 5.91 -22.72
C ALA A 17 -13.76 6.55 -23.80
N GLY A 18 -14.44 5.72 -24.60
CA GLY A 18 -15.46 6.16 -25.54
C GLY A 18 -16.75 6.53 -24.81
N ALA A 19 -17.13 7.80 -24.89
CA ALA A 19 -18.41 8.28 -24.39
C ALA A 19 -19.55 7.78 -25.26
N ALA A 20 -20.37 6.87 -24.77
CA ALA A 20 -21.69 6.54 -25.35
C ALA A 20 -22.73 7.44 -24.69
N ARG A 21 -23.26 8.40 -25.44
CA ARG A 21 -24.49 9.14 -25.10
C ARG A 21 -25.69 8.25 -25.36
N ALA A 22 -26.47 7.96 -24.34
CA ALA A 22 -27.84 7.45 -24.52
C ALA A 22 -28.81 8.49 -23.97
N GLN A 23 -29.84 8.79 -24.80
CA GLN A 23 -30.85 9.78 -24.51
C GLN A 23 -31.91 9.28 -23.53
N SER A 24 -32.30 10.22 -22.68
CA SER A 24 -33.59 10.51 -22.06
C SER A 24 -34.71 9.46 -22.09
N ALA A 25 -35.08 9.02 -20.89
CA ALA A 25 -36.50 8.86 -20.53
C ALA A 25 -36.70 9.42 -19.12
N ALA A 26 -37.60 10.39 -19.00
CA ALA A 26 -37.98 11.00 -17.74
C ALA A 26 -38.72 9.99 -16.87
N GLU A 27 -38.41 9.90 -15.55
CA GLU A 27 -39.38 10.03 -14.48
C GLU A 27 -38.90 9.50 -13.13
N GLN A 28 -39.26 10.26 -12.15
CA GLN A 28 -39.19 10.09 -10.68
C GLN A 28 -37.82 10.25 -10.04
N PRO A 29 -37.71 11.13 -9.01
CA PRO A 29 -36.48 11.26 -8.28
C PRO A 29 -36.25 9.98 -7.47
N PRO A 30 -35.17 9.26 -7.73
CA PRO A 30 -34.76 8.21 -6.82
C PRO A 30 -34.38 8.87 -5.52
N VAL A 31 -34.84 8.30 -4.42
CA VAL A 31 -34.25 8.53 -3.11
C VAL A 31 -32.75 8.40 -3.30
N GLN A 32 -32.06 9.53 -3.22
CA GLN A 32 -30.62 9.59 -3.29
C GLN A 32 -30.06 8.78 -2.12
N ALA A 33 -29.76 7.51 -2.38
CA ALA A 33 -28.83 6.81 -1.52
C ALA A 33 -27.53 7.59 -1.58
N ALA A 34 -27.10 8.15 -0.47
CA ALA A 34 -25.81 8.80 -0.36
C ALA A 34 -24.74 7.85 -0.91
N PRO A 35 -23.78 8.34 -1.71
CA PRO A 35 -22.68 7.51 -2.16
C PRO A 35 -22.05 6.87 -0.92
N LEU A 36 -21.96 5.56 -0.90
CA LEU A 36 -21.16 4.83 0.05
C LEU A 36 -19.71 5.25 -0.24
N ASP A 37 -19.19 6.19 0.56
CA ASP A 37 -17.76 6.47 0.63
C ASP A 37 -17.09 5.22 1.19
N LEU A 38 -16.81 4.28 0.31
CA LEU A 38 -15.93 3.18 0.63
C LEU A 38 -14.54 3.79 0.87
N PRO A 39 -13.88 3.46 1.97
CA PRO A 39 -12.49 3.86 2.16
C PRO A 39 -11.70 3.43 0.93
N SER A 40 -10.91 4.34 0.42
CA SER A 40 -10.05 4.04 -0.73
C SER A 40 -9.23 2.79 -0.39
N PRO A 41 -9.22 1.77 -1.26
CA PRO A 41 -8.52 0.50 -1.01
C PRO A 41 -7.05 0.66 -0.64
N GLY A 42 -6.50 1.82 -0.95
CA GLY A 42 -5.14 2.16 -0.60
C GLY A 42 -4.80 2.19 0.89
N ALA A 43 -5.78 2.38 1.78
CA ALA A 43 -5.51 2.32 3.21
C ALA A 43 -5.11 0.90 3.68
N LEU A 44 -5.48 -0.11 2.92
CA LEU A 44 -5.26 -1.52 3.27
C LEU A 44 -3.96 -2.11 2.70
N THR A 45 -3.27 -1.37 1.83
CA THR A 45 -2.07 -1.88 1.14
C THR A 45 -0.78 -1.62 1.93
N LEU A 46 -0.91 -1.08 3.11
CA LEU A 46 0.18 -0.52 3.90
C LEU A 46 1.37 -1.41 4.11
N MET A 47 1.21 -2.73 4.01
CA MET A 47 2.17 -3.59 4.68
C MET A 47 2.86 -4.60 3.79
N ALA A 48 2.41 -4.78 2.58
CA ALA A 48 3.17 -5.62 1.68
C ALA A 48 4.49 -4.94 1.31
N ASP A 49 4.51 -3.59 1.27
CA ASP A 49 5.64 -2.86 0.72
C ASP A 49 5.85 -1.45 1.34
N GLU A 50 5.60 -1.28 2.63
CA GLU A 50 5.78 0.00 3.35
C GLU A 50 5.04 1.20 2.72
N GLN A 51 4.20 0.95 1.77
CA GLN A 51 3.42 2.00 1.13
C GLN A 51 2.19 2.29 1.97
N SER A 52 2.34 3.20 2.91
CA SER A 52 1.20 3.89 3.49
C SER A 52 0.44 4.60 2.37
N VAL A 53 -0.44 3.90 1.71
CA VAL A 53 -1.41 4.54 0.85
C VAL A 53 -2.51 5.09 1.75
N TYR A 54 -2.24 6.24 2.33
CA TYR A 54 -3.23 6.96 3.09
C TYR A 54 -4.36 7.39 2.15
N ALA A 55 -5.54 6.89 2.38
CA ALA A 55 -6.74 7.54 1.91
C ALA A 55 -6.84 8.89 2.65
N PRO A 56 -7.08 10.01 1.96
CA PRO A 56 -7.39 11.25 2.67
C PRO A 56 -8.51 10.96 3.67
N PRO A 57 -8.43 11.52 4.90
CA PRO A 57 -9.45 11.29 5.90
C PRO A 57 -10.81 11.54 5.27
N ALA A 58 -11.71 10.59 5.42
CA ALA A 58 -13.09 10.76 4.99
C ALA A 58 -13.61 12.08 5.56
N PRO A 59 -14.34 12.89 4.80
CA PRO A 59 -14.90 14.12 5.32
C PRO A 59 -15.66 13.78 6.61
N PRO A 60 -15.59 14.63 7.64
CA PRO A 60 -16.20 14.36 8.93
C PRO A 60 -17.65 13.92 8.69
N ARG A 61 -17.95 12.69 9.07
CA ARG A 61 -19.33 12.17 8.98
C ARG A 61 -20.17 12.96 9.98
N GLU A 62 -21.11 13.71 9.49
CA GLU A 62 -22.05 14.47 10.31
C GLU A 62 -23.03 13.58 11.08
N GLU A 63 -22.89 12.24 11.10
CA GLU A 63 -23.93 11.37 11.61
C GLU A 63 -23.46 10.36 12.65
N GLU A 64 -24.11 10.43 13.80
CA GLU A 64 -24.52 9.38 14.77
C GLU A 64 -23.68 8.08 14.87
N GLY A 65 -22.37 8.11 14.70
CA GLY A 65 -21.46 7.02 15.03
C GLY A 65 -20.99 7.12 16.49
N LEU A 66 -20.57 6.02 17.06
CA LEU A 66 -19.90 6.00 18.38
C LEU A 66 -18.62 6.85 18.36
N ASN A 67 -17.99 6.93 17.21
CA ASN A 67 -16.83 7.77 16.95
C ASN A 67 -17.24 8.96 16.07
N MET A 68 -17.33 10.14 16.60
CA MET A 68 -17.73 11.37 15.90
C MET A 68 -16.67 11.84 14.86
N GLY A 69 -15.87 10.93 14.28
CA GLY A 69 -14.85 11.21 13.27
C GLY A 69 -13.56 11.84 13.83
N GLY A 70 -13.42 11.91 15.13
CA GLY A 70 -12.21 12.44 15.76
C GLY A 70 -11.04 11.46 15.78
N VAL A 71 -11.33 10.17 15.73
CA VAL A 71 -10.34 9.09 15.69
C VAL A 71 -10.80 8.05 14.67
N ASN A 72 -9.97 7.72 13.72
CA ASN A 72 -10.19 6.61 12.79
C ASN A 72 -9.32 5.43 13.21
N PHE A 73 -9.82 4.23 13.00
CA PHE A 73 -9.14 3.00 13.33
C PHE A 73 -9.16 2.06 12.14
N ASP A 74 -7.99 1.64 11.68
CA ASP A 74 -7.80 0.64 10.64
C ASP A 74 -7.20 -0.61 11.24
N LEU A 75 -7.73 -1.76 10.86
CA LEU A 75 -7.22 -3.06 11.26
C LEU A 75 -7.30 -4.02 10.08
N VAL A 76 -6.19 -4.66 9.78
CA VAL A 76 -6.10 -5.61 8.66
C VAL A 76 -5.41 -6.89 9.10
N PHE A 77 -6.01 -8.02 8.70
CA PHE A 77 -5.44 -9.36 8.84
C PHE A 77 -5.23 -9.94 7.46
N ARG A 78 -4.04 -10.41 7.17
CA ARG A 78 -3.70 -11.04 5.89
C ARG A 78 -3.04 -12.38 6.08
N TYR A 79 -3.33 -13.26 5.15
CA TYR A 79 -2.51 -14.42 4.83
C TYR A 79 -1.77 -14.12 3.53
N ALA A 80 -0.46 -14.20 3.55
CA ALA A 80 0.40 -13.92 2.41
C ALA A 80 1.21 -15.17 2.03
N THR A 81 1.45 -15.36 0.74
CA THR A 81 2.28 -16.45 0.23
C THR A 81 3.76 -16.21 0.48
N ASP A 82 4.14 -14.95 0.67
CA ASP A 82 5.50 -14.50 0.95
C ASP A 82 5.50 -13.20 1.76
N ASN A 83 6.58 -12.89 2.47
CA ASN A 83 6.83 -11.59 3.09
C ASN A 83 7.86 -10.85 2.24
N VAL A 84 7.36 -10.04 1.32
CA VAL A 84 8.21 -9.23 0.43
C VAL A 84 8.38 -7.85 1.02
N TYR A 85 9.61 -7.40 1.08
CA TYR A 85 9.98 -6.08 1.55
C TYR A 85 10.85 -5.37 0.52
N ARG A 86 10.30 -4.36 -0.12
CA ARG A 86 11.01 -3.56 -1.13
C ARG A 86 11.66 -4.44 -2.21
N GLY A 87 10.88 -5.34 -2.80
CA GLY A 87 11.33 -6.28 -3.82
C GLY A 87 12.26 -7.39 -3.31
N VAL A 88 12.43 -7.56 -2.00
CA VAL A 88 13.25 -8.63 -1.40
C VAL A 88 12.37 -9.56 -0.58
N SER A 89 12.36 -10.85 -0.91
CA SER A 89 11.71 -11.85 -0.07
C SER A 89 12.42 -11.95 1.27
N ARG A 90 11.67 -11.76 2.35
CA ARG A 90 12.10 -11.99 3.72
C ARG A 90 11.71 -13.39 4.21
N SER A 91 10.89 -14.10 3.43
CA SER A 91 10.49 -15.48 3.71
C SER A 91 11.42 -16.51 3.09
N GLU A 92 12.34 -16.14 2.20
CA GLU A 92 13.31 -17.06 1.66
C GLU A 92 14.23 -17.57 2.78
N GLY A 93 13.78 -18.67 3.36
CA GLY A 93 14.57 -19.44 4.30
C GLY A 93 15.63 -20.27 3.60
N ILE A 94 16.29 -21.12 4.36
CA ILE A 94 17.45 -21.96 4.01
C ILE A 94 17.27 -22.80 2.73
N GLU A 95 16.09 -22.89 2.13
CA GLU A 95 15.79 -23.81 1.02
C GLU A 95 15.11 -23.16 -0.20
N ASN A 96 15.20 -21.87 -0.41
CA ASN A 96 14.50 -21.15 -1.52
C ASN A 96 12.99 -21.46 -1.58
N ARG A 97 12.34 -21.57 -0.45
CA ARG A 97 10.90 -21.79 -0.39
C ARG A 97 10.20 -20.53 0.10
N HIS A 98 9.17 -20.14 -0.64
CA HIS A 98 8.21 -19.16 -0.16
C HIS A 98 7.58 -19.72 1.12
N SER A 99 7.61 -18.95 2.19
CA SER A 99 6.99 -19.34 3.45
C SER A 99 5.72 -18.54 3.66
N PRO A 100 4.56 -19.18 3.68
CA PRO A 100 3.31 -18.51 3.99
C PRO A 100 3.40 -17.84 5.36
N ASN A 101 2.78 -16.67 5.47
CA ASN A 101 2.82 -15.88 6.69
C ASN A 101 1.48 -15.22 6.98
N PHE A 102 1.28 -14.87 8.24
CA PHE A 102 0.15 -14.10 8.71
C PHE A 102 0.63 -12.70 9.03
N GLN A 103 -0.04 -11.72 8.47
CA GLN A 103 0.25 -10.31 8.66
C GLN A 103 -0.88 -9.62 9.39
N PHE A 104 -0.53 -8.70 10.23
CA PHE A 104 -1.41 -7.96 11.09
C PHE A 104 -1.01 -6.50 11.04
N ASP A 105 -1.93 -5.62 10.72
CA ASP A 105 -1.70 -4.18 10.76
C ASP A 105 -2.82 -3.48 11.49
N GLY A 106 -2.45 -2.60 12.40
CA GLY A 106 -3.37 -1.75 13.13
C GLY A 106 -2.88 -0.31 13.14
N ARG A 107 -3.75 0.64 12.79
CA ARG A 107 -3.46 2.07 12.76
C ARG A 107 -4.57 2.88 13.40
N LEU A 108 -4.20 3.89 14.16
CA LEU A 108 -5.06 4.94 14.70
C LEU A 108 -4.66 6.27 14.08
N ASP A 109 -5.61 6.97 13.48
CA ASP A 109 -5.46 8.32 12.95
C ASP A 109 -6.30 9.30 13.75
N PHE A 110 -5.71 10.42 14.14
CA PHE A 110 -6.38 11.47 14.91
C PHE A 110 -6.73 12.63 13.98
N ASN A 111 -8.03 12.79 13.68
CA ASN A 111 -8.50 13.85 12.79
C ASN A 111 -8.52 15.19 13.52
N LEU A 112 -7.62 16.09 13.15
CA LEU A 112 -7.51 17.45 13.68
C LEU A 112 -8.05 18.53 12.71
N GLY A 113 -8.92 18.13 11.79
CA GLY A 113 -9.54 19.03 10.82
C GLY A 113 -8.55 19.51 9.76
N LYS A 114 -8.15 20.78 9.79
CA LYS A 114 -7.20 21.35 8.81
C LYS A 114 -5.73 21.22 9.21
N LEU A 115 -5.47 20.79 10.42
CA LEU A 115 -4.12 20.60 10.93
C LEU A 115 -3.57 19.23 10.45
N PRO A 116 -2.24 19.03 10.50
CA PRO A 116 -1.68 17.70 10.31
C PRO A 116 -2.29 16.68 11.26
N HIS A 117 -2.64 15.52 10.75
CA HIS A 117 -3.29 14.44 11.49
C HIS A 117 -2.21 13.48 12.01
N PRO A 118 -1.99 13.41 13.33
CA PRO A 118 -1.10 12.40 13.90
C PRO A 118 -1.67 10.99 13.69
N PHE A 119 -0.78 10.04 13.51
CA PHE A 119 -1.14 8.63 13.53
C PHE A 119 -0.11 7.80 14.29
N ILE A 120 -0.56 6.66 14.77
CA ILE A 120 0.27 5.63 15.38
C ILE A 120 -0.24 4.27 14.95
N GLY A 121 0.66 3.33 14.73
CA GLY A 121 0.27 1.98 14.37
C GLY A 121 1.38 0.97 14.58
N ALA A 122 1.06 -0.27 14.27
CA ALA A 122 2.00 -1.37 14.32
C ALA A 122 1.63 -2.44 13.28
N PHE A 123 2.65 -2.91 12.58
CA PHE A 123 2.57 -4.10 11.75
C PHE A 123 3.27 -5.26 12.43
N VAL A 124 2.71 -6.46 12.26
CA VAL A 124 3.30 -7.71 12.75
C VAL A 124 3.26 -8.76 11.65
N ASN A 125 4.38 -9.43 11.41
CA ASN A 125 4.46 -10.57 10.50
C ASN A 125 4.88 -11.83 11.27
N ILE A 126 4.13 -12.91 11.08
CA ILE A 126 4.35 -14.19 11.72
C ILE A 126 4.43 -15.26 10.65
N HIS A 127 5.55 -15.95 10.55
CA HIS A 127 5.70 -17.09 9.64
C HIS A 127 5.01 -18.34 10.18
N SER A 128 4.40 -19.11 9.28
CA SER A 128 3.71 -20.36 9.65
C SER A 128 4.66 -21.50 9.93
N ASP A 129 5.87 -21.45 9.38
CA ASP A 129 6.86 -22.52 9.50
C ASP A 129 7.90 -22.19 10.56
N ASP A 130 7.83 -22.92 11.67
CA ASP A 130 8.90 -22.99 12.66
C ASP A 130 9.97 -23.99 12.17
N PRO A 131 11.27 -23.70 12.26
CA PRO A 131 11.96 -22.89 13.28
C PRO A 131 12.54 -21.59 12.75
N ILE A 132 11.95 -20.99 11.73
CA ILE A 132 12.53 -19.82 11.07
C ILE A 132 11.90 -18.54 11.62
N SER A 133 11.76 -18.45 12.89
CA SER A 133 11.39 -17.26 13.66
C SER A 133 12.21 -16.01 13.33
N ARG A 134 13.34 -16.18 12.66
CA ARG A 134 14.23 -15.10 12.24
C ARG A 134 13.58 -14.01 11.38
N PHE A 135 12.39 -14.28 10.82
CA PHE A 135 11.63 -13.32 10.04
C PHE A 135 10.32 -12.89 10.68
N GLN A 136 10.09 -13.29 11.93
CA GLN A 136 9.06 -12.61 12.70
C GLN A 136 9.46 -11.16 12.89
N GLU A 137 8.55 -10.28 12.60
CA GLU A 137 8.82 -8.87 12.52
C GLU A 137 7.69 -8.07 13.18
N VAL A 138 8.06 -7.07 13.95
CA VAL A 138 7.15 -6.07 14.51
C VAL A 138 7.63 -4.71 14.07
N ARG A 139 6.77 -3.91 13.45
CA ARG A 139 7.08 -2.54 12.99
C ARG A 139 6.12 -1.55 13.65
N PRO A 140 6.40 -1.04 14.84
CA PRO A 140 5.71 0.13 15.33
C PRO A 140 6.07 1.35 14.49
N TYR A 141 5.07 2.17 14.21
CA TYR A 141 5.27 3.40 13.45
C TYR A 141 4.42 4.54 14.00
N VAL A 142 4.89 5.76 13.78
CA VAL A 142 4.22 6.99 14.17
C VAL A 142 4.51 8.07 13.12
N GLY A 143 3.55 8.94 12.88
CA GLY A 143 3.76 10.00 11.90
C GLY A 143 2.67 11.06 11.89
N LEU A 144 2.72 11.87 10.86
CA LEU A 144 1.79 12.94 10.55
C LEU A 144 1.33 12.80 9.10
N ASN A 145 0.06 13.01 8.89
CA ASN A 145 -0.53 13.12 7.58
C ASN A 145 -1.14 14.50 7.40
N TRP A 146 -0.99 15.11 6.24
CA TRP A 146 -1.52 16.45 5.97
C TRP A 146 -2.05 16.57 4.55
N ASN A 147 -3.33 16.87 4.43
CA ASN A 147 -3.97 17.13 3.15
C ASN A 147 -3.83 18.61 2.77
N LEU A 148 -2.94 18.89 1.82
CA LEU A 148 -2.67 20.20 1.24
C LEU A 148 -2.98 20.18 -0.25
N ARG A 149 -4.25 20.05 -0.62
CA ARG A 149 -4.64 19.95 -2.04
C ARG A 149 -3.83 20.86 -2.96
N PRO A 150 -3.27 20.35 -4.07
CA PRO A 150 -3.47 19.01 -4.63
C PRO A 150 -2.52 17.94 -4.06
N PHE A 151 -1.83 18.17 -2.97
CA PHE A 151 -0.88 17.24 -2.38
C PHE A 151 -1.41 16.66 -1.07
N VAL A 152 -1.13 15.37 -0.87
CA VAL A 152 -1.22 14.71 0.44
C VAL A 152 0.21 14.42 0.88
N LEU A 153 0.59 14.96 2.02
CA LEU A 153 1.91 14.79 2.61
C LEU A 153 1.80 13.80 3.78
N GLU A 154 2.67 12.83 3.82
CA GLU A 154 2.83 11.94 4.98
C GLU A 154 4.30 11.88 5.35
N GLY A 155 4.60 11.80 6.63
CA GLY A 155 5.94 11.60 7.12
C GLY A 155 5.94 11.02 8.51
N GLY A 156 6.94 10.21 8.82
CA GLY A 156 6.95 9.51 10.10
C GLY A 156 8.25 8.77 10.37
N ASN A 157 8.17 7.94 11.39
CA ASN A 157 9.22 7.03 11.80
C ASN A 157 8.68 5.60 11.86
N ILE A 158 9.48 4.65 11.41
CA ILE A 158 9.22 3.21 11.50
C ILE A 158 10.41 2.58 12.22
N THR A 159 10.11 1.76 13.22
CA THR A 159 11.13 0.92 13.88
C THR A 159 10.92 -0.52 13.47
N TYR A 160 11.95 -1.19 13.03
CA TYR A 160 11.95 -2.61 12.66
C TYR A 160 12.51 -3.42 13.80
N ILE A 161 11.70 -4.29 14.37
CA ILE A 161 12.06 -5.16 15.49
C ILE A 161 11.92 -6.60 15.03
N PHE A 162 13.00 -7.35 15.13
CA PHE A 162 13.07 -8.78 14.87
C PHE A 162 13.33 -9.51 16.18
N PRO A 163 12.28 -10.02 16.87
CA PRO A 163 12.38 -10.49 18.26
C PRO A 163 13.44 -11.54 18.54
N GLU A 164 13.83 -12.33 17.53
CA GLU A 164 14.86 -13.37 17.68
C GLU A 164 16.17 -13.04 16.96
N ARG A 165 16.22 -11.87 16.34
CA ARG A 165 17.33 -11.40 15.54
C ARG A 165 17.61 -9.92 15.80
N ASP A 166 17.88 -9.57 17.05
CA ASP A 166 18.12 -8.18 17.46
C ASP A 166 19.18 -7.46 16.62
N GLU A 167 20.11 -8.23 16.04
CA GLU A 167 21.12 -7.69 15.14
C GLU A 167 20.53 -7.16 13.81
N LEU A 168 19.26 -7.44 13.52
CA LEU A 168 18.57 -6.91 12.33
C LEU A 168 17.72 -5.68 12.64
N ASN A 169 17.56 -5.35 13.92
CA ASN A 169 16.78 -4.18 14.32
C ASN A 169 17.34 -2.91 13.70
N THR A 170 16.44 -2.05 13.24
CA THR A 170 16.81 -0.75 12.68
C THR A 170 15.65 0.23 12.76
N GLY A 171 15.90 1.50 12.39
CA GLY A 171 14.91 2.55 12.35
C GLY A 171 15.02 3.42 11.11
N GLU A 172 13.88 3.86 10.61
CA GLU A 172 13.79 4.74 9.46
C GLU A 172 12.93 5.96 9.73
N VAL A 173 13.31 7.07 9.13
CA VAL A 173 12.43 8.21 8.93
C VAL A 173 11.99 8.23 7.47
N TYR A 174 10.75 8.56 7.21
CA TYR A 174 10.24 8.61 5.84
C TYR A 174 9.38 9.85 5.57
N ALA A 175 9.24 10.15 4.29
CA ALA A 175 8.30 11.12 3.77
C ALA A 175 7.67 10.58 2.49
N LYS A 176 6.38 10.86 2.30
CA LYS A 176 5.62 10.53 1.11
C LYS A 176 4.86 11.76 0.64
N VAL A 177 4.85 11.97 -0.65
CA VAL A 177 4.04 13.00 -1.31
C VAL A 177 3.19 12.30 -2.35
N THR A 178 1.87 12.39 -2.20
CA THR A 178 0.91 11.91 -3.20
C THR A 178 0.25 13.11 -3.85
N PHE A 179 0.10 13.07 -5.16
CA PHE A 179 -0.53 14.11 -5.93
C PHE A 179 -1.97 13.71 -6.27
N ASP A 180 -2.92 14.54 -5.82
CA ASP A 180 -4.32 14.44 -6.21
C ASP A 180 -4.48 15.04 -7.60
N ASP A 181 -4.56 14.20 -8.61
CA ASP A 181 -4.65 14.61 -10.01
C ASP A 181 -6.10 14.87 -10.48
N SER A 182 -7.08 14.77 -9.59
CA SER A 182 -8.49 15.03 -9.87
C SER A 182 -8.73 16.44 -10.44
N TRP A 183 -8.03 17.45 -9.91
CA TRP A 183 -8.14 18.81 -10.40
C TRP A 183 -7.59 18.98 -11.83
N LEU A 184 -6.57 18.18 -12.21
CA LEU A 184 -5.97 18.23 -13.55
C LEU A 184 -6.94 17.65 -14.58
N PHE A 185 -7.56 16.52 -14.23
CA PHE A 185 -8.50 15.81 -15.11
C PHE A 185 -9.96 16.27 -14.95
N ARG A 186 -10.22 17.18 -13.97
CA ARG A 186 -11.57 17.67 -13.64
C ARG A 186 -12.53 16.56 -13.29
N THR A 187 -12.10 15.64 -12.48
CA THR A 187 -12.86 14.50 -11.96
C THR A 187 -13.12 14.68 -10.47
N ASP A 188 -14.12 13.99 -9.93
CA ASP A 188 -14.46 14.06 -8.51
C ASP A 188 -13.46 13.30 -7.64
N ALA A 189 -12.75 12.33 -8.22
CA ALA A 189 -11.74 11.52 -7.57
C ALA A 189 -10.44 11.48 -8.40
N PRO A 190 -9.28 11.25 -7.76
CA PRO A 190 -8.02 11.07 -8.48
C PRO A 190 -8.08 9.91 -9.47
N ILE A 191 -7.40 10.06 -10.61
CA ILE A 191 -7.34 9.00 -11.64
C ILE A 191 -6.10 8.13 -11.46
N VAL A 192 -4.91 8.73 -11.35
CA VAL A 192 -3.65 7.98 -11.35
C VAL A 192 -2.92 8.09 -10.01
N SER A 193 -3.22 9.08 -9.18
CA SER A 193 -2.63 9.30 -7.86
C SER A 193 -1.11 9.05 -7.80
N PRO A 194 -0.30 9.75 -8.63
CA PRO A 194 1.14 9.55 -8.60
C PRO A 194 1.74 9.96 -7.25
N TYR A 195 2.76 9.24 -6.82
CA TYR A 195 3.43 9.51 -5.56
C TYR A 195 4.94 9.35 -5.65
N VAL A 196 5.61 9.96 -4.68
CA VAL A 196 7.02 9.72 -4.37
C VAL A 196 7.12 9.44 -2.88
N TYR A 197 7.83 8.37 -2.55
CA TYR A 197 8.16 7.95 -1.19
C TYR A 197 9.68 7.97 -1.04
N ALA A 198 10.18 8.45 0.08
CA ALA A 198 11.60 8.43 0.41
C ALA A 198 11.77 8.06 1.88
N ALA A 199 12.62 7.08 2.15
CA ALA A 199 12.95 6.63 3.49
C ALA A 199 14.47 6.63 3.69
N TYR A 200 14.89 7.00 4.89
CA TYR A 200 16.29 6.98 5.31
C TYR A 200 16.43 6.11 6.55
N ASP A 201 17.15 5.01 6.41
CA ASP A 201 17.61 4.20 7.54
C ASP A 201 18.71 4.97 8.26
N TYR A 202 18.44 5.39 9.49
CA TYR A 202 19.38 6.22 10.27
C TYR A 202 20.19 5.43 11.31
N ASP A 203 19.90 4.15 11.48
CA ASP A 203 20.49 3.34 12.52
C ASP A 203 21.50 2.34 11.94
N LYS A 204 21.03 1.29 11.30
CA LYS A 204 21.88 0.18 10.88
C LYS A 204 22.52 0.38 9.51
N TYR A 205 21.73 0.77 8.51
CA TYR A 205 22.19 0.78 7.12
C TYR A 205 22.64 2.16 6.65
N ASN A 206 22.16 3.23 7.27
CA ASN A 206 22.51 4.61 6.94
C ASN A 206 22.35 4.93 5.45
N GLY A 207 21.26 4.45 4.87
CA GLY A 207 21.02 4.51 3.44
C GLY A 207 19.61 4.94 3.07
N TRP A 208 19.44 5.36 1.82
CA TRP A 208 18.17 5.82 1.29
C TRP A 208 17.47 4.74 0.46
N TYR A 209 16.17 4.72 0.57
CA TYR A 209 15.26 4.08 -0.37
C TYR A 209 14.30 5.14 -0.92
N VAL A 210 14.18 5.24 -2.23
CA VAL A 210 13.30 6.20 -2.90
C VAL A 210 12.46 5.45 -3.92
N GLU A 211 11.16 5.66 -3.89
CA GLU A 211 10.22 5.01 -4.77
C GLU A 211 9.32 6.05 -5.42
N ALA A 212 9.04 5.86 -6.69
CA ALA A 212 8.03 6.60 -7.43
C ALA A 212 7.01 5.62 -7.98
N GLY A 213 5.74 5.90 -7.77
CA GLY A 213 4.68 5.01 -8.21
C GLY A 213 3.41 5.75 -8.58
N LEU A 214 2.47 4.97 -9.07
CA LEU A 214 1.13 5.40 -9.41
C LEU A 214 0.13 4.29 -9.11
N LYS A 215 -1.12 4.68 -8.85
CA LYS A 215 -2.21 3.73 -8.66
C LYS A 215 -3.49 4.25 -9.31
N HIS A 216 -4.35 3.32 -9.73
CA HIS A 216 -5.67 3.62 -10.25
C HIS A 216 -6.71 2.68 -9.65
N ASP A 217 -7.80 3.26 -9.15
CA ASP A 217 -8.90 2.52 -8.55
C ASP A 217 -10.06 2.36 -9.55
N PHE A 218 -10.36 1.13 -9.91
CA PHE A 218 -11.55 0.77 -10.70
C PHE A 218 -12.70 0.45 -9.76
N VAL A 219 -13.58 1.42 -9.54
CA VAL A 219 -14.75 1.26 -8.67
C VAL A 219 -15.91 0.71 -9.50
N PHE A 220 -16.37 -0.49 -9.16
CA PHE A 220 -17.55 -1.10 -9.80
C PHE A 220 -18.80 -0.72 -9.00
N GLU A 221 -19.42 0.39 -9.42
CA GLU A 221 -20.63 0.89 -8.77
C GLU A 221 -21.67 -0.23 -8.61
N ASN A 222 -22.39 -0.20 -7.50
CA ASN A 222 -23.43 -1.17 -7.16
C ASN A 222 -22.98 -2.63 -6.96
N THR A 223 -21.71 -2.97 -7.04
CA THR A 223 -21.21 -4.32 -6.74
C THR A 223 -20.57 -4.43 -5.36
N GLY A 224 -20.04 -3.34 -4.84
CA GLY A 224 -19.20 -3.32 -3.64
C GLY A 224 -17.78 -3.81 -3.89
N ILE A 225 -17.39 -3.89 -5.18
CA ILE A 225 -16.06 -4.31 -5.62
C ILE A 225 -15.25 -3.06 -6.01
N THR A 226 -14.02 -3.00 -5.58
CA THR A 226 -13.02 -2.07 -6.11
C THR A 226 -11.76 -2.88 -6.46
N ILE A 227 -11.19 -2.60 -7.65
CA ILE A 227 -9.91 -3.17 -8.05
C ILE A 227 -8.92 -2.02 -8.18
N THR A 228 -7.82 -2.08 -7.43
CA THR A 228 -6.72 -1.14 -7.53
C THR A 228 -5.61 -1.75 -8.37
N ALA A 229 -5.19 -1.07 -9.43
CA ALA A 229 -3.94 -1.38 -10.14
C ALA A 229 -2.87 -0.40 -9.68
N LEU A 230 -1.67 -0.90 -9.42
CA LEU A 230 -0.53 -0.08 -9.02
C LEU A 230 0.73 -0.48 -9.77
N ALA A 231 1.65 0.47 -9.91
CA ALA A 231 2.99 0.23 -10.42
C ALA A 231 3.97 1.20 -9.74
N ASN A 232 5.15 0.72 -9.44
CA ASN A 232 6.23 1.53 -8.88
C ASN A 232 7.59 1.14 -9.42
N ILE A 233 8.56 2.01 -9.19
CA ILE A 233 9.98 1.79 -9.45
C ILE A 233 10.78 2.36 -8.28
N ALA A 234 11.77 1.62 -7.82
CA ALA A 234 12.56 1.98 -6.65
C ALA A 234 14.04 2.21 -6.98
N PHE A 235 14.60 3.17 -6.28
CA PHE A 235 16.02 3.55 -6.34
C PHE A 235 16.60 3.55 -4.92
N VAL A 236 17.78 2.99 -4.75
CA VAL A 236 18.52 2.98 -3.48
C VAL A 236 19.79 3.78 -3.57
N MET A 237 20.20 4.43 -2.49
CA MET A 237 21.44 5.21 -2.41
C MET A 237 22.18 4.91 -1.11
N ASN A 238 23.43 4.48 -1.24
CA ASN A 238 24.31 4.15 -0.10
C ASN A 238 23.63 3.24 0.92
N ASN A 239 22.86 2.26 0.44
CA ASN A 239 22.09 1.38 1.30
C ASN A 239 22.61 -0.07 1.25
N PRO A 240 23.48 -0.45 2.18
CA PRO A 240 24.09 -1.77 2.22
C PRO A 240 23.12 -2.94 2.38
N TYR A 241 21.89 -2.69 2.84
CA TYR A 241 20.86 -3.73 2.91
C TYR A 241 20.58 -4.36 1.53
N PHE A 242 20.65 -3.54 0.48
CA PHE A 242 20.37 -3.97 -0.89
C PHE A 242 21.61 -4.37 -1.68
N ALA A 243 22.78 -4.38 -1.07
CA ALA A 243 23.98 -4.93 -1.71
C ALA A 243 23.92 -6.47 -1.76
N THR A 244 24.31 -7.05 -2.89
CA THR A 244 24.36 -8.53 -3.07
C THR A 244 25.51 -9.18 -2.30
N SER A 245 26.51 -8.39 -1.90
CA SER A 245 27.65 -8.85 -1.11
C SER A 245 28.20 -7.71 -0.25
N PRO A 246 28.90 -8.02 0.86
CA PRO A 246 29.55 -6.98 1.66
C PRO A 246 30.51 -6.11 0.84
N GLY A 247 30.29 -4.79 0.87
CA GLY A 247 31.04 -3.83 0.06
C GLY A 247 30.68 -3.84 -1.43
N GLY A 248 29.63 -4.53 -1.82
CA GLY A 248 29.07 -4.51 -3.18
C GLY A 248 28.37 -3.19 -3.51
N LYS A 249 27.77 -3.13 -4.68
CA LYS A 249 27.02 -1.97 -5.12
C LYS A 249 25.77 -1.79 -4.24
N ASP A 250 25.58 -0.62 -3.73
CA ASP A 250 24.53 -0.23 -2.80
C ASP A 250 23.72 0.99 -3.28
N THR A 251 23.92 1.37 -4.53
CA THR A 251 23.31 2.55 -5.16
C THR A 251 22.86 2.23 -6.58
N GLY A 252 21.62 2.53 -6.92
CA GLY A 252 21.07 2.35 -8.27
C GLY A 252 19.57 2.06 -8.27
N LEU A 253 19.03 1.89 -9.47
CA LEU A 253 17.68 1.34 -9.64
C LEU A 253 17.68 -0.10 -9.13
N GLN A 254 16.75 -0.43 -8.23
CA GLN A 254 16.73 -1.69 -7.53
C GLN A 254 15.70 -2.64 -8.14
N HIS A 255 14.42 -2.28 -8.12
CA HIS A 255 13.34 -3.10 -8.65
C HIS A 255 12.21 -2.24 -9.23
N TYR A 256 11.31 -2.88 -9.91
CA TYR A 256 9.97 -2.38 -10.18
C TYR A 256 8.93 -3.39 -9.72
N GLU A 257 7.76 -2.90 -9.38
CA GLU A 257 6.64 -3.71 -8.93
C GLU A 257 5.38 -3.34 -9.71
N ILE A 258 4.55 -4.34 -9.99
CA ILE A 258 3.20 -4.18 -10.53
C ILE A 258 2.26 -4.98 -9.64
N GLY A 259 1.17 -4.38 -9.19
CA GLY A 259 0.21 -5.01 -8.29
C GLY A 259 -1.23 -4.83 -8.70
N LEU A 260 -2.04 -5.79 -8.30
CA LEU A 260 -3.50 -5.74 -8.36
C LEU A 260 -4.07 -6.09 -6.99
N ILE A 261 -4.98 -5.25 -6.50
CA ILE A 261 -5.67 -5.47 -5.23
C ILE A 261 -7.17 -5.43 -5.50
N GLY A 262 -7.87 -6.48 -5.12
CA GLY A 262 -9.32 -6.55 -5.17
C GLY A 262 -9.91 -6.41 -3.77
N ASN A 263 -10.83 -5.48 -3.58
CA ASN A 263 -11.57 -5.30 -2.33
C ASN A 263 -13.06 -5.53 -2.55
N TYR A 264 -13.69 -6.21 -1.60
CA TYR A 264 -15.13 -6.44 -1.59
C TYR A 264 -15.73 -5.98 -0.26
N SER A 265 -16.79 -5.16 -0.32
CA SER A 265 -17.47 -4.67 0.88
C SER A 265 -18.32 -5.77 1.53
N LEU A 266 -17.90 -6.22 2.71
CA LEU A 266 -18.68 -7.16 3.53
C LEU A 266 -19.91 -6.48 4.16
N ASN A 267 -19.85 -5.18 4.40
CA ASN A 267 -21.01 -4.42 4.87
C ASN A 267 -22.19 -4.59 3.92
N ARG A 268 -21.91 -4.55 2.63
CA ARG A 268 -22.93 -4.74 1.61
C ARG A 268 -23.48 -6.17 1.61
N LEU A 269 -22.58 -7.16 1.72
CA LEU A 269 -22.95 -8.57 1.74
C LEU A 269 -23.87 -8.91 2.91
N PHE A 270 -23.56 -8.37 4.09
CA PHE A 270 -24.27 -8.68 5.34
C PHE A 270 -25.25 -7.59 5.78
N ASN A 271 -25.46 -6.55 4.95
CA ASN A 271 -26.31 -5.40 5.28
C ASN A 271 -25.90 -4.72 6.60
N VAL A 272 -24.61 -4.65 6.88
CA VAL A 272 -24.08 -3.97 8.09
C VAL A 272 -24.09 -2.46 7.84
N PRO A 273 -24.76 -1.66 8.67
CA PRO A 273 -24.74 -0.21 8.53
C PRO A 273 -23.33 0.37 8.71
N PRO A 274 -22.91 1.36 7.89
CA PRO A 274 -21.58 1.97 7.97
C PRO A 274 -21.23 2.58 9.33
N ARG A 275 -22.24 2.96 10.12
CA ARG A 275 -22.04 3.47 11.49
C ARG A 275 -21.31 2.50 12.43
N TYR A 276 -21.25 1.22 12.09
CA TYR A 276 -20.51 0.20 12.84
C TYR A 276 -19.12 -0.06 12.28
N GLY A 277 -18.68 0.76 11.32
CA GLY A 277 -17.44 0.60 10.59
C GLY A 277 -17.64 -0.09 9.26
N THR A 278 -16.59 -0.13 8.48
CA THR A 278 -16.52 -0.78 7.16
C THR A 278 -15.70 -2.04 7.25
N PHE A 279 -16.28 -3.15 6.82
CA PHE A 279 -15.62 -4.46 6.76
C PHE A 279 -15.36 -4.81 5.30
N THR A 280 -14.14 -5.24 5.00
CA THR A 280 -13.71 -5.60 3.64
C THR A 280 -13.11 -6.99 3.59
N LEU A 281 -13.32 -7.67 2.47
CA LEU A 281 -12.53 -8.83 2.07
C LEU A 281 -11.54 -8.35 1.01
N GLU A 282 -10.26 -8.66 1.20
CA GLU A 282 -9.19 -8.27 0.30
C GLU A 282 -8.56 -9.50 -0.35
N GLY A 283 -8.18 -9.36 -1.62
CA GLY A 283 -7.27 -10.28 -2.31
C GLY A 283 -6.28 -9.47 -3.12
N TYR A 284 -5.01 -9.89 -3.16
CA TYR A 284 -3.99 -9.14 -3.87
C TYR A 284 -2.98 -10.06 -4.56
N LEU A 285 -2.37 -9.54 -5.62
CA LEU A 285 -1.33 -10.19 -6.40
C LEU A 285 -0.31 -9.15 -6.85
N TYR A 286 0.97 -9.44 -6.63
CA TYR A 286 2.08 -8.59 -7.02
C TYR A 286 3.08 -9.37 -7.87
N PHE A 287 3.73 -8.64 -8.75
CA PHE A 287 4.89 -9.07 -9.51
C PHE A 287 6.02 -8.08 -9.29
N ASP A 288 7.14 -8.57 -8.80
CA ASP A 288 8.39 -7.83 -8.63
C ASP A 288 9.45 -8.37 -9.57
N ASP A 289 10.29 -7.47 -10.09
CA ASP A 289 11.47 -7.84 -10.83
C ASP A 289 12.60 -6.83 -10.59
N ARG A 290 13.80 -7.35 -10.48
CA ARG A 290 15.00 -6.55 -10.29
C ARG A 290 15.36 -5.80 -11.57
N THR A 291 15.84 -4.57 -11.42
CA THR A 291 16.38 -3.79 -12.54
C THR A 291 17.88 -4.03 -12.77
N SER A 292 18.59 -4.55 -11.77
CA SER A 292 20.03 -4.80 -11.80
C SER A 292 20.38 -6.07 -11.04
N SER A 293 21.26 -6.89 -11.57
CA SER A 293 21.81 -8.06 -10.88
C SER A 293 22.79 -7.70 -9.74
N ASP A 294 23.23 -6.45 -9.69
CA ASP A 294 24.22 -5.97 -8.71
C ASP A 294 23.54 -5.57 -7.38
N LEU A 295 22.23 -5.35 -7.43
CA LEU A 295 21.42 -5.00 -6.25
C LEU A 295 20.51 -6.16 -5.88
N ARG A 296 20.29 -6.32 -4.58
CA ARG A 296 19.41 -7.33 -4.03
C ARG A 296 17.96 -6.97 -4.33
N ALA A 297 17.34 -7.77 -5.13
CA ALA A 297 15.90 -7.83 -5.38
C ALA A 297 15.61 -9.18 -6.04
N ASP A 298 14.41 -9.70 -5.85
CA ASP A 298 14.01 -11.01 -6.32
C ASP A 298 13.02 -10.87 -7.47
N ILE A 299 13.05 -11.82 -8.41
CA ILE A 299 12.01 -11.95 -9.41
C ILE A 299 10.96 -12.86 -8.81
N GLN A 300 9.79 -12.33 -8.52
CA GLN A 300 8.77 -13.11 -7.81
C GLN A 300 7.35 -12.68 -8.15
N ILE A 301 6.44 -13.63 -7.95
CA ILE A 301 5.00 -13.39 -7.89
C ILE A 301 4.55 -13.79 -6.51
N TRP A 302 3.90 -12.90 -5.81
CA TRP A 302 3.40 -13.14 -4.47
C TRP A 302 2.04 -12.51 -4.29
N GLY A 303 1.31 -12.96 -3.32
CA GLY A 303 -0.04 -12.48 -3.10
C GLY A 303 -0.68 -13.08 -1.86
N GLY A 304 -1.95 -12.82 -1.71
CA GLY A 304 -2.66 -13.31 -0.55
C GLY A 304 -4.09 -12.80 -0.49
N GLY A 305 -4.65 -12.91 0.68
CA GLY A 305 -5.98 -12.41 0.97
C GLY A 305 -6.15 -12.10 2.44
N GLY A 306 -7.12 -11.26 2.74
CA GLY A 306 -7.31 -10.80 4.11
C GLY A 306 -8.69 -10.22 4.37
N VAL A 307 -8.86 -9.78 5.60
CA VAL A 307 -10.04 -9.05 6.03
C VAL A 307 -9.59 -7.73 6.65
N GLY A 308 -10.29 -6.66 6.30
CA GLY A 308 -10.07 -5.33 6.82
C GLY A 308 -11.26 -4.82 7.60
N PHE A 309 -10.97 -3.98 8.57
CA PHE A 309 -11.96 -3.21 9.33
C PHE A 309 -11.49 -1.77 9.43
N HIS A 310 -12.36 -0.85 9.09
CA HIS A 310 -12.14 0.59 9.19
C HIS A 310 -13.29 1.23 9.97
N TYR A 311 -12.96 2.10 10.94
CA TYR A 311 -13.92 2.77 11.78
C TYR A 311 -13.59 4.23 12.01
#